data_1d833ad87dd3deae8a5b131528fc9ca4
#
_entry.id   1d833ad87dd3deae8a5b131528fc9ca4
#
_cell.length_a   1.000
_cell.length_b   1.000
_cell.length_c   1.000
_cell.angle_alpha   90.00
_cell.angle_beta   90.00
_cell.angle_gamma   90.00
#
_symmetry.space_group_name_H-M   'P 1'
#
loop_
_entity.id
_entity.type
_entity.pdbx_description
1 polymer ?
#
loop_
_entity_poly.entity_id
_entity_poly.type
_entity_poly.pdbx_seq_one_letter_code
_entity_poly.pdbx_strand_id
1 'polypeptide(L)'
;MCSSDLESLKNIGYISHCKECLHRQINYGLASSLDDVCPICGEKLIHAGPMWLGKIGDEKFIEKMINEINHKKINSEKITLKLLNSCLSESNAPITFFDVHSICKNLKISAPKLDLVFDELKKENFVAYKTHFNPLGIKSDATITDIKRILLRLTE
;
A
#
# COMPACT_ATOMS: atom_id res chain seq x y z
N MET A 1 -17.77 -8.49 26.36
CA MET A 1 -17.08 -8.28 25.08
C MET A 1 -17.64 -9.26 24.07
N CYS A 2 -18.11 -8.76 22.93
CA CYS A 2 -18.63 -9.62 21.86
C CYS A 2 -17.43 -10.30 21.15
N SER A 3 -17.60 -11.53 20.63
CA SER A 3 -16.49 -12.22 19.94
C SER A 3 -16.00 -11.45 18.70
N SER A 4 -16.88 -10.67 18.06
CA SER A 4 -16.54 -9.76 16.96
C SER A 4 -15.59 -8.64 17.38
N ASP A 5 -15.68 -8.14 18.61
CA ASP A 5 -14.82 -7.07 19.11
C ASP A 5 -13.38 -7.56 19.29
N LEU A 6 -13.22 -8.78 19.80
CA LEU A 6 -11.93 -9.43 19.98
C LEU A 6 -11.26 -9.72 18.62
N GLU A 7 -12.04 -10.09 17.61
CA GLU A 7 -11.53 -10.33 16.26
C GLU A 7 -11.08 -9.04 15.58
N SER A 8 -11.82 -7.95 15.79
CA SER A 8 -11.44 -6.62 15.30
C SER A 8 -10.13 -6.12 15.93
N LEU A 9 -9.90 -6.39 17.20
CA LEU A 9 -8.68 -5.99 17.91
C LEU A 9 -7.40 -6.63 17.33
N LYS A 10 -7.49 -7.81 16.70
CA LYS A 10 -6.35 -8.45 16.02
C LYS A 10 -5.84 -7.65 14.84
N ASN A 11 -6.68 -6.80 14.25
CA ASN A 11 -6.35 -5.96 13.12
C ASN A 11 -5.92 -4.55 13.53
N ILE A 12 -5.73 -4.28 14.81
CA ILE A 12 -5.18 -3.01 15.29
C ILE A 12 -3.69 -3.20 15.55
N GLY A 13 -2.90 -2.17 15.26
CA GLY A 13 -1.47 -2.21 15.50
C GLY A 13 -0.75 -0.94 15.06
N TYR A 14 0.51 -1.07 14.76
CA TYR A 14 1.42 0.04 14.47
C TYR A 14 2.16 -0.18 13.16
N ILE A 15 2.46 0.91 12.46
CA ILE A 15 3.38 0.94 11.33
C ILE A 15 4.63 1.69 11.76
N SER A 16 5.77 1.01 11.72
CA SER A 16 7.08 1.60 11.93
C SER A 16 7.70 1.96 10.58
N HIS A 17 8.21 3.17 10.43
CA HIS A 17 8.76 3.69 9.18
C HIS A 17 10.13 4.32 9.39
N CYS A 18 11.08 3.96 8.53
CA CYS A 18 12.39 4.57 8.44
C CYS A 18 12.37 5.67 7.36
N LYS A 19 12.69 6.91 7.73
CA LYS A 19 12.76 8.02 6.76
C LYS A 19 13.96 7.92 5.81
N GLU A 20 15.05 7.29 6.27
CA GLU A 20 16.30 7.22 5.50
C GLU A 20 16.23 6.16 4.40
N CYS A 21 15.91 4.91 4.75
CA CYS A 21 15.87 3.83 3.76
C CYS A 21 14.47 3.52 3.24
N LEU A 22 13.41 4.17 3.77
CA LEU A 22 11.99 3.99 3.44
C LEU A 22 11.45 2.60 3.81
N HIS A 23 12.15 1.86 4.68
CA HIS A 23 11.68 0.61 5.23
C HIS A 23 10.40 0.81 6.04
N ARG A 24 9.50 -0.17 5.97
CA ARG A 24 8.27 -0.23 6.77
C ARG A 24 8.12 -1.58 7.40
N GLN A 25 7.66 -1.58 8.64
CA GLN A 25 7.36 -2.77 9.42
C GLN A 25 5.96 -2.63 10.01
N ILE A 26 5.19 -3.70 9.93
CA ILE A 26 3.82 -3.75 10.48
C ILE A 26 3.86 -4.60 11.74
N ASN A 27 3.38 -4.04 12.85
CA ASN A 27 3.32 -4.69 14.15
C ASN A 27 1.86 -4.75 14.61
N TYR A 28 1.28 -5.95 14.62
CA TYR A 28 -0.09 -6.16 15.07
C TYR A 28 -0.15 -6.25 16.59
N GLY A 29 -1.26 -5.77 17.16
CA GLY A 29 -1.54 -5.77 18.59
C GLY A 29 -1.43 -4.41 19.24
N LEU A 30 -2.28 -4.18 20.27
CA LEU A 30 -2.33 -2.91 21.00
C LEU A 30 -1.11 -2.70 21.92
N ALA A 31 -0.50 -3.78 22.38
CA ALA A 31 0.64 -3.79 23.30
C ALA A 31 1.92 -4.35 22.64
N SER A 32 2.09 -4.11 21.33
CA SER A 32 3.28 -4.55 20.61
C SER A 32 4.51 -3.82 21.12
N SER A 33 5.59 -4.55 21.36
CA SER A 33 6.92 -3.95 21.48
C SER A 33 7.37 -3.46 20.11
N LEU A 34 7.79 -2.22 20.01
CA LEU A 34 8.23 -1.62 18.76
C LEU A 34 9.74 -1.44 18.79
N ASP A 35 10.40 -1.82 17.70
CA ASP A 35 11.84 -1.56 17.57
C ASP A 35 12.07 -0.09 17.26
N ASP A 36 12.97 0.57 17.98
CA ASP A 36 13.33 1.98 17.74
C ASP A 36 14.31 2.15 16.58
N VAL A 37 14.98 1.05 16.18
CA VAL A 37 16.07 1.06 15.20
C VAL A 37 15.68 0.25 13.96
N CYS A 38 15.94 0.82 12.79
CA CYS A 38 15.67 0.19 11.51
C CYS A 38 16.60 -1.02 11.28
N PRO A 39 16.08 -2.22 11.01
CA PRO A 39 16.88 -3.40 10.78
C PRO A 39 17.68 -3.35 9.46
N ILE A 40 17.35 -2.41 8.56
CA ILE A 40 18.01 -2.29 7.25
C ILE A 40 19.19 -1.32 7.28
N CYS A 41 19.04 -0.16 7.90
CA CYS A 41 20.07 0.89 7.87
C CYS A 41 20.56 1.37 9.25
N GLY A 42 19.99 0.87 10.34
CA GLY A 42 20.38 1.24 11.69
C GLY A 42 19.83 2.59 12.17
N GLU A 43 19.09 3.32 11.34
CA GLU A 43 18.52 4.62 11.68
C GLU A 43 17.24 4.51 12.50
N LYS A 44 16.83 5.61 13.12
CA LYS A 44 15.64 5.66 13.99
C LYS A 44 14.35 5.40 13.19
N LEU A 45 13.49 4.55 13.74
CA LEU A 45 12.14 4.34 13.26
C LEU A 45 11.16 5.36 13.85
N ILE A 46 10.15 5.70 13.05
CA ILE A 46 9.00 6.51 13.47
C ILE A 46 7.78 5.60 13.46
N HIS A 47 6.99 5.68 14.53
CA HIS A 47 5.83 4.82 14.72
C HIS A 47 4.55 5.62 14.53
N ALA A 48 3.60 5.03 13.82
CA ALA A 48 2.23 5.51 13.68
C ALA A 48 1.27 4.44 14.19
N GLY A 49 0.33 4.84 15.01
CA GLY A 49 -0.67 3.95 15.61
C GLY A 49 -1.01 4.31 17.06
N PRO A 50 -1.89 3.53 17.72
CA PRO A 50 -2.57 2.37 17.16
C PRO A 50 -3.55 2.75 16.03
N MET A 51 -3.61 1.94 14.98
CA MET A 51 -4.50 2.14 13.84
C MET A 51 -5.03 0.81 13.30
N TRP A 52 -6.06 0.89 12.47
CA TRP A 52 -6.57 -0.28 11.76
C TRP A 52 -5.59 -0.74 10.67
N LEU A 53 -5.20 -2.00 10.73
CA LEU A 53 -4.26 -2.65 9.80
C LEU A 53 -4.93 -3.80 9.02
N GLY A 54 -6.22 -3.98 9.19
CA GLY A 54 -7.00 -4.95 8.44
C GLY A 54 -7.42 -4.45 7.08
N LYS A 55 -8.18 -5.26 6.36
CA LYS A 55 -8.73 -4.94 5.05
C LYS A 55 -9.57 -3.65 5.13
N ILE A 56 -9.32 -2.70 4.21
CA ILE A 56 -9.98 -1.39 4.21
C ILE A 56 -11.22 -1.40 3.31
N GLY A 57 -11.23 -2.20 2.24
CA GLY A 57 -12.32 -2.28 1.28
C GLY A 57 -13.10 -3.60 1.37
N ASP A 58 -14.43 -3.53 1.25
CA ASP A 58 -15.29 -4.68 1.04
C ASP A 58 -15.62 -4.77 -0.46
N GLU A 59 -15.08 -5.79 -1.14
CA GLU A 59 -15.28 -6.01 -2.57
C GLU A 59 -16.75 -6.10 -2.95
N LYS A 60 -17.51 -6.91 -2.21
CA LYS A 60 -18.93 -7.13 -2.47
C LYS A 60 -19.74 -5.83 -2.33
N PHE A 61 -19.34 -4.99 -1.38
CA PHE A 61 -19.98 -3.69 -1.21
C PHE A 61 -19.62 -2.74 -2.34
N ILE A 62 -18.34 -2.69 -2.76
CA ILE A 62 -17.88 -1.87 -3.89
C ILE A 62 -18.58 -2.31 -5.19
N GLU A 63 -18.68 -3.62 -5.45
CA GLU A 63 -19.39 -4.16 -6.62
C GLU A 63 -20.88 -3.75 -6.63
N LYS A 64 -21.54 -3.81 -5.47
CA LYS A 64 -22.93 -3.33 -5.34
C LYS A 64 -23.03 -1.84 -5.66
N MET A 65 -22.09 -1.01 -5.16
CA MET A 65 -22.06 0.42 -5.47
C MET A 65 -21.89 0.67 -6.99
N ILE A 66 -21.00 -0.05 -7.65
CA ILE A 66 -20.79 0.03 -9.10
C ILE A 66 -22.09 -0.32 -9.86
N ASN A 67 -22.76 -1.42 -9.47
CA ASN A 67 -24.02 -1.84 -10.07
C ASN A 67 -25.12 -0.80 -9.89
N GLU A 68 -25.26 -0.23 -8.70
CA GLU A 68 -26.26 0.80 -8.41
C GLU A 68 -26.04 2.09 -9.23
N ILE A 69 -24.79 2.49 -9.44
CA ILE A 69 -24.44 3.65 -10.26
C ILE A 69 -24.84 3.44 -11.72
N ASN A 70 -24.65 2.25 -12.27
CA ASN A 70 -25.05 1.91 -13.64
C ASN A 70 -26.57 1.98 -13.85
N HIS A 71 -27.36 1.88 -12.78
CA HIS A 71 -28.83 1.98 -12.82
C HIS A 71 -29.37 3.36 -12.47
N LYS A 72 -28.53 4.24 -11.93
CA LYS A 72 -28.93 5.59 -11.45
C LYS A 72 -28.15 6.66 -12.22
N LYS A 73 -28.85 7.67 -12.74
CA LYS A 73 -28.21 8.85 -13.33
C LYS A 73 -27.63 9.73 -12.21
N ILE A 74 -26.30 9.77 -12.10
CA ILE A 74 -25.59 10.69 -11.20
C ILE A 74 -24.67 11.62 -12.00
N ASN A 75 -24.55 12.87 -11.56
CA ASN A 75 -23.81 13.92 -12.30
C ASN A 75 -22.32 13.61 -12.48
N SER A 76 -21.74 12.76 -11.64
CA SER A 76 -20.29 12.42 -11.64
C SER A 76 -20.03 10.95 -11.94
N GLU A 77 -20.93 10.28 -12.68
CA GLU A 77 -20.88 8.83 -12.93
C GLU A 77 -19.50 8.33 -13.34
N LYS A 78 -18.91 8.90 -14.41
CA LYS A 78 -17.59 8.46 -14.94
C LYS A 78 -16.47 8.56 -13.90
N ILE A 79 -16.44 9.63 -13.13
CA ILE A 79 -15.40 9.87 -12.10
C ILE A 79 -15.59 8.87 -10.95
N THR A 80 -16.84 8.70 -10.52
CA THR A 80 -17.18 7.78 -9.42
C THR A 80 -16.91 6.33 -9.80
N LEU A 81 -17.30 5.89 -11.00
CA LEU A 81 -16.98 4.56 -11.50
C LEU A 81 -15.48 4.32 -11.61
N LYS A 82 -14.71 5.30 -12.09
CA LYS A 82 -13.24 5.20 -12.14
C LYS A 82 -12.66 5.02 -10.74
N LEU A 83 -13.13 5.78 -9.76
CA LEU A 83 -12.68 5.67 -8.36
C LEU A 83 -13.03 4.30 -7.78
N LEU A 84 -14.29 3.86 -7.91
CA LEU A 84 -14.74 2.57 -7.38
C LEU A 84 -13.99 1.39 -8.02
N ASN A 85 -13.76 1.40 -9.33
CA ASN A 85 -12.97 0.38 -10.00
C ASN A 85 -11.51 0.38 -9.50
N SER A 86 -10.93 1.54 -9.23
CA SER A 86 -9.59 1.61 -8.62
C SER A 86 -9.59 1.04 -7.20
N CYS A 87 -10.58 1.38 -6.37
CA CYS A 87 -10.74 0.82 -5.03
C CYS A 87 -10.95 -0.70 -5.06
N LEU A 88 -11.74 -1.20 -6.03
CA LEU A 88 -11.97 -2.63 -6.21
C LEU A 88 -10.67 -3.35 -6.59
N SER A 89 -9.89 -2.79 -7.51
CA SER A 89 -8.63 -3.39 -7.95
C SER A 89 -7.58 -3.49 -6.84
N GLU A 90 -7.62 -2.60 -5.84
CA GLU A 90 -6.68 -2.60 -4.72
C GLU A 90 -7.25 -3.15 -3.40
N SER A 91 -8.46 -3.72 -3.41
CA SER A 91 -9.16 -4.19 -2.20
C SER A 91 -8.39 -5.29 -1.45
N ASN A 92 -7.61 -6.10 -2.15
CA ASN A 92 -6.74 -7.14 -1.58
C ASN A 92 -5.26 -6.73 -1.51
N ALA A 93 -4.94 -5.47 -1.81
CA ALA A 93 -3.57 -4.99 -1.77
C ALA A 93 -3.07 -4.84 -0.32
N PRO A 94 -1.75 -4.89 -0.10
CA PRO A 94 -1.15 -4.56 1.19
C PRO A 94 -1.60 -3.19 1.69
N ILE A 95 -1.67 -3.03 3.02
CA ILE A 95 -2.16 -1.80 3.65
C ILE A 95 -1.24 -0.60 3.40
N THR A 96 0.06 -0.83 3.29
CA THR A 96 1.04 0.21 3.01
C THR A 96 1.27 0.36 1.50
N PHE A 97 1.76 1.54 1.10
CA PHE A 97 2.13 1.79 -0.29
C PHE A 97 3.55 2.37 -0.36
N PHE A 98 4.17 2.27 -1.51
CA PHE A 98 5.45 2.89 -1.83
C PHE A 98 5.25 4.00 -2.84
N ASP A 99 5.84 5.16 -2.60
CA ASP A 99 5.92 6.24 -3.58
C ASP A 99 7.21 6.07 -4.40
N VAL A 100 7.06 5.74 -5.68
CA VAL A 100 8.18 5.44 -6.58
C VAL A 100 9.10 6.64 -6.73
N HIS A 101 8.55 7.86 -6.82
CA HIS A 101 9.37 9.07 -6.92
C HIS A 101 10.21 9.30 -5.67
N SER A 102 9.64 9.09 -4.49
CA SER A 102 10.38 9.21 -3.22
C SER A 102 11.52 8.21 -3.14
N ILE A 103 11.31 6.99 -3.64
CA ILE A 103 12.36 5.96 -3.68
C ILE A 103 13.45 6.36 -4.69
N CYS A 104 13.09 6.78 -5.90
CA CYS A 104 14.04 7.22 -6.92
C CYS A 104 14.85 8.43 -6.45
N LYS A 105 14.22 9.38 -5.76
CA LYS A 105 14.92 10.52 -5.13
C LYS A 105 15.93 10.07 -4.09
N ASN A 106 15.56 9.08 -3.25
CA ASN A 106 16.46 8.51 -2.26
C ASN A 106 17.66 7.81 -2.92
N LEU A 107 17.44 7.12 -4.05
CA LEU A 107 18.48 6.46 -4.84
C LEU A 107 19.26 7.41 -5.75
N LYS A 108 18.83 8.67 -5.91
CA LYS A 108 19.40 9.67 -6.84
C LYS A 108 19.37 9.22 -8.31
N ILE A 109 18.29 8.54 -8.70
CA ILE A 109 18.04 8.07 -10.07
C ILE A 109 16.79 8.73 -10.66
N SER A 110 16.69 8.72 -11.99
CA SER A 110 15.48 9.13 -12.68
C SER A 110 14.37 8.12 -12.48
N ALA A 111 13.12 8.58 -12.29
CA ALA A 111 11.99 7.68 -12.13
C ALA A 111 11.62 7.02 -13.46
N PRO A 112 11.64 5.68 -13.57
CA PRO A 112 11.17 4.97 -14.73
C PRO A 112 9.65 5.09 -14.89
N LYS A 113 9.13 4.74 -16.07
CA LYS A 113 7.68 4.64 -16.26
C LYS A 113 7.09 3.60 -15.31
N LEU A 114 6.01 3.97 -14.64
CA LEU A 114 5.39 3.12 -13.63
C LEU A 114 4.97 1.74 -14.17
N ASP A 115 4.52 1.68 -15.42
CA ASP A 115 4.12 0.40 -16.04
C ASP A 115 5.32 -0.57 -16.17
N LEU A 116 6.53 -0.08 -16.43
CA LEU A 116 7.74 -0.91 -16.43
C LEU A 116 8.03 -1.48 -15.02
N VAL A 117 7.79 -0.68 -13.98
CA VAL A 117 7.95 -1.15 -12.59
C VAL A 117 6.96 -2.26 -12.28
N PHE A 118 5.70 -2.14 -12.73
CA PHE A 118 4.69 -3.18 -12.60
C PHE A 118 5.08 -4.47 -13.33
N ASP A 119 5.58 -4.35 -14.55
CA ASP A 119 6.01 -5.49 -15.36
C ASP A 119 7.17 -6.24 -14.69
N GLU A 120 8.15 -5.52 -14.16
CA GLU A 120 9.29 -6.14 -13.46
C GLU A 120 8.88 -6.78 -12.14
N LEU A 121 8.03 -6.14 -11.33
CA LEU A 121 7.48 -6.76 -10.13
C LEU A 121 6.74 -8.06 -10.45
N LYS A 122 5.93 -8.07 -11.51
CA LYS A 122 5.20 -9.25 -11.95
C LYS A 122 6.12 -10.36 -12.45
N LYS A 123 7.21 -10.03 -13.18
CA LYS A 123 8.22 -11.01 -13.62
C LYS A 123 8.88 -11.72 -12.45
N GLU A 124 9.05 -11.03 -11.33
CA GLU A 124 9.61 -11.59 -10.09
C GLU A 124 8.54 -12.22 -9.18
N ASN A 125 7.31 -12.40 -9.67
CA ASN A 125 6.16 -12.99 -8.96
C ASN A 125 5.66 -12.16 -7.77
N PHE A 126 5.98 -10.87 -7.70
CA PHE A 126 5.36 -9.98 -6.73
C PHE A 126 3.99 -9.51 -7.22
N VAL A 127 3.04 -9.39 -6.30
CA VAL A 127 1.79 -8.69 -6.58
C VAL A 127 2.00 -7.19 -6.47
N ALA A 128 1.39 -6.44 -7.39
CA ALA A 128 1.47 -5.00 -7.38
C ALA A 128 0.16 -4.37 -7.84
N TYR A 129 -0.29 -3.33 -7.13
CA TYR A 129 -1.54 -2.62 -7.35
C TYR A 129 -1.27 -1.11 -7.46
N LYS A 130 -1.98 -0.44 -8.38
CA LYS A 130 -2.04 1.03 -8.43
C LYS A 130 -2.87 1.54 -7.27
N THR A 131 -2.51 2.68 -6.70
CA THR A 131 -3.32 3.31 -5.65
C THR A 131 -4.33 4.28 -6.26
N HIS A 132 -5.52 4.39 -5.66
CA HIS A 132 -6.54 5.36 -6.12
C HIS A 132 -6.20 6.80 -5.74
N PHE A 133 -5.36 7.03 -4.75
CA PHE A 133 -5.07 8.34 -4.16
C PHE A 133 -3.71 8.94 -4.58
N ASN A 134 -2.78 8.12 -5.06
CA ASN A 134 -1.46 8.59 -5.54
C ASN A 134 -1.13 7.90 -6.87
N PRO A 135 -1.09 8.65 -8.00
CA PRO A 135 -0.81 8.06 -9.31
C PRO A 135 0.61 7.47 -9.44
N LEU A 136 1.52 7.83 -8.52
CA LEU A 136 2.90 7.32 -8.46
C LEU A 136 3.09 6.29 -7.34
N GLY A 137 2.00 5.96 -6.65
CA GLY A 137 1.97 5.00 -5.55
C GLY A 137 1.76 3.58 -6.04
N ILE A 138 2.51 2.66 -5.47
CA ILE A 138 2.33 1.22 -5.66
C ILE A 138 2.11 0.53 -4.32
N LYS A 139 1.17 -0.41 -4.27
CA LYS A 139 1.04 -1.36 -3.17
C LYS A 139 1.55 -2.71 -3.65
N SER A 140 2.48 -3.30 -2.91
CA SER A 140 3.11 -4.57 -3.27
C SER A 140 3.52 -5.33 -2.03
N ASP A 141 3.61 -6.64 -2.15
CA ASP A 141 4.20 -7.54 -1.16
C ASP A 141 5.75 -7.58 -1.25
N ALA A 142 6.33 -6.96 -2.28
CA ALA A 142 7.76 -6.77 -2.39
C ALA A 142 8.31 -5.90 -1.24
N THR A 143 9.51 -6.23 -0.76
CA THR A 143 10.20 -5.40 0.24
C THR A 143 10.74 -4.12 -0.40
N ILE A 144 11.07 -3.12 0.43
CA ILE A 144 11.73 -1.90 -0.06
C ILE A 144 13.06 -2.21 -0.76
N THR A 145 13.76 -3.24 -0.34
CA THR A 145 15.03 -3.70 -0.93
C THR A 145 14.80 -4.25 -2.34
N ASP A 146 13.74 -5.04 -2.53
CA ASP A 146 13.37 -5.57 -3.85
C ASP A 146 12.98 -4.45 -4.81
N ILE A 147 12.15 -3.52 -4.34
CA ILE A 147 11.73 -2.37 -5.15
C ILE A 147 12.94 -1.51 -5.55
N LYS A 148 13.84 -1.21 -4.62
CA LYS A 148 15.08 -0.46 -4.93
C LYS A 148 15.94 -1.19 -5.98
N ARG A 149 16.11 -2.49 -5.85
CA ARG A 149 16.85 -3.32 -6.80
C ARG A 149 16.23 -3.27 -8.20
N ILE A 150 14.90 -3.40 -8.29
CA ILE A 150 14.16 -3.31 -9.55
C ILE A 150 14.31 -1.92 -10.18
N LEU A 151 14.18 -0.85 -9.40
CA LEU A 151 14.30 0.51 -9.90
C LEU A 151 15.71 0.81 -10.44
N LEU A 152 16.75 0.36 -9.75
CA LEU A 152 18.15 0.50 -10.22
C LEU A 152 18.32 -0.20 -11.57
N ARG A 153 17.89 -1.45 -11.71
CA ARG A 153 17.99 -2.22 -12.96
C ARG A 153 17.25 -1.57 -14.14
N LEU A 154 16.13 -0.87 -13.88
CA LEU A 154 15.35 -0.18 -14.91
C LEU A 154 15.99 1.15 -15.37
N THR A 155 16.99 1.62 -14.67
CA THR A 155 17.65 2.92 -14.95
C THR A 155 19.12 2.79 -15.40
N GLU A 156 19.64 1.56 -15.44
CA GLU A 156 20.91 1.20 -16.11
C GLU A 156 20.71 1.15 -17.63
#